data_27922249947aba0c836fda4702092aa3
#
_entry.id   27922249947aba0c836fda4702092aa3
#
_cell.length_a   1.000
_cell.length_b   1.000
_cell.length_c   1.000
_cell.angle_alpha   90.00
_cell.angle_beta   90.00
_cell.angle_gamma   90.00
#
_symmetry.space_group_name_H-M   'P 1'
#
loop_
_entity.id
_entity.type
_entity.pdbx_description
1 polymer ?
#
loop_
_entity_poly.entity_id
_entity_poly.type
_entity_poly.pdbx_seq_one_letter_code
_entity_poly.pdbx_strand_id
1 'polypeptide(L)'
;LYGKRLNKKWAVSGLAEYRTTLIDNFNNPGYLDLGAGLTWTPTSHLVVVMHPGNYNFVFSDGDTAFDSSLGTKVVADYTNKYGGLSIKSNLSLFQSYENGDLSNWTLTNSFGYTIWKGIGLGFEVGLRNNKQEALNNALKNFDTSTVLPAPPTPTFDNIDNKLQTYWLFGLSYAL
;
A
#
# COMPACT_ATOMS: atom_id res chain seq x y z
N LEU A 1 -11.71 -8.93 -4.33
CA LEU A 1 -11.06 -10.13 -4.86
C LEU A 1 -12.09 -11.24 -5.06
N TYR A 2 -12.16 -11.81 -6.26
CA TYR A 2 -12.97 -12.99 -6.59
C TYR A 2 -12.06 -14.09 -7.13
N GLY A 3 -12.30 -15.36 -6.75
CA GLY A 3 -11.45 -16.45 -7.20
C GLY A 3 -12.20 -17.78 -7.39
N LYS A 4 -11.75 -18.55 -8.40
CA LYS A 4 -12.18 -19.92 -8.63
C LYS A 4 -11.09 -20.88 -8.19
N ARG A 5 -11.39 -21.76 -7.23
CA ARG A 5 -10.42 -22.75 -6.73
C ARG A 5 -10.03 -23.76 -7.83
N LEU A 6 -8.72 -23.97 -7.95
CA LEU A 6 -8.13 -25.03 -8.76
C LEU A 6 -7.87 -26.28 -7.91
N ASN A 7 -7.39 -26.07 -6.66
CA ASN A 7 -7.15 -27.13 -5.69
C ASN A 7 -7.17 -26.56 -4.25
N LYS A 8 -6.69 -27.34 -3.27
CA LYS A 8 -6.70 -26.93 -1.84
C LYS A 8 -5.87 -25.66 -1.54
N LYS A 9 -4.87 -25.35 -2.38
CA LYS A 9 -3.91 -24.25 -2.13
C LYS A 9 -3.94 -23.17 -3.21
N TRP A 10 -4.50 -23.42 -4.38
CA TRP A 10 -4.45 -22.53 -5.53
C TRP A 10 -5.83 -22.17 -6.05
N ALA A 11 -6.00 -20.92 -6.42
CA ALA A 11 -7.15 -20.40 -7.13
C ALA A 11 -6.71 -19.47 -8.27
N VAL A 12 -7.44 -19.44 -9.38
CA VAL A 12 -7.40 -18.32 -10.32
C VAL A 12 -8.21 -17.19 -9.70
N SER A 13 -7.71 -15.97 -9.73
CA SER A 13 -8.35 -14.83 -9.08
C SER A 13 -8.34 -13.57 -9.94
N GLY A 14 -9.36 -12.72 -9.73
CA GLY A 14 -9.46 -11.37 -10.24
C GLY A 14 -9.57 -10.38 -9.08
N LEU A 15 -8.94 -9.24 -9.22
CA LEU A 15 -8.95 -8.15 -8.24
C LEU A 15 -9.61 -6.92 -8.87
N ALA A 16 -10.49 -6.30 -8.10
CA ALA A 16 -10.88 -4.91 -8.28
C ALA A 16 -10.77 -4.25 -6.90
N GLU A 17 -9.88 -3.27 -6.75
CA GLU A 17 -9.65 -2.54 -5.50
C GLU A 17 -9.64 -1.05 -5.81
N TYR A 18 -10.50 -0.31 -5.12
CA TYR A 18 -10.53 1.15 -5.21
C TYR A 18 -10.11 1.76 -3.87
N ARG A 19 -9.19 2.73 -3.93
CA ARG A 19 -8.69 3.49 -2.79
C ARG A 19 -8.71 4.97 -3.11
N THR A 20 -9.11 5.80 -2.17
CA THR A 20 -9.07 7.25 -2.30
C THR A 20 -8.79 7.89 -0.95
N THR A 21 -8.31 9.12 -0.98
CA THR A 21 -8.23 9.97 0.20
C THR A 21 -9.47 10.87 0.29
N LEU A 22 -9.92 11.14 1.52
CA LEU A 22 -11.04 12.05 1.82
C LEU A 22 -10.57 13.35 2.49
N ILE A 23 -9.24 13.50 2.72
CA ILE A 23 -8.71 14.57 3.57
C ILE A 23 -8.68 15.90 2.81
N ASP A 24 -8.17 15.91 1.57
CA ASP A 24 -8.07 17.14 0.78
C ASP A 24 -9.19 17.25 -0.25
N ASN A 25 -9.22 16.34 -1.23
CA ASN A 25 -10.24 16.24 -2.25
C ASN A 25 -10.57 14.76 -2.51
N PHE A 26 -11.86 14.45 -2.64
CA PHE A 26 -12.28 13.12 -3.05
C PHE A 26 -11.68 12.76 -4.41
N ASN A 27 -11.11 11.56 -4.51
CA ASN A 27 -10.53 11.02 -5.75
C ASN A 27 -9.29 11.77 -6.28
N ASN A 28 -8.58 12.52 -5.42
CA ASN A 28 -7.37 13.25 -5.82
C ASN A 28 -6.23 13.10 -4.77
N PRO A 29 -5.36 12.05 -4.88
CA PRO A 29 -5.43 10.97 -5.84
C PRO A 29 -6.45 9.88 -5.48
N GLY A 30 -7.06 9.28 -6.49
CA GLY A 30 -7.79 8.03 -6.40
C GLY A 30 -7.05 6.93 -7.15
N TYR A 31 -7.12 5.69 -6.66
CA TYR A 31 -6.45 4.53 -7.25
C TYR A 31 -7.47 3.43 -7.51
N LEU A 32 -7.47 2.86 -8.69
CA LEU A 32 -8.23 1.68 -9.04
C LEU A 32 -7.28 0.61 -9.59
N ASP A 33 -7.11 -0.47 -8.84
CA ASP A 33 -6.37 -1.65 -9.28
C ASP A 33 -7.32 -2.66 -9.90
N LEU A 34 -7.08 -3.04 -11.14
CA LEU A 34 -7.77 -4.13 -11.83
C LEU A 34 -6.75 -5.18 -12.24
N GLY A 35 -6.89 -6.40 -11.73
CA GLY A 35 -5.90 -7.44 -11.98
C GLY A 35 -6.48 -8.84 -12.12
N ALA A 36 -5.74 -9.70 -12.82
CA ALA A 36 -6.02 -11.12 -12.94
C ALA A 36 -4.74 -11.95 -12.72
N GLY A 37 -4.90 -13.09 -12.09
CA GLY A 37 -3.77 -13.96 -11.79
C GLY A 37 -4.14 -15.12 -10.87
N LEU A 38 -3.31 -15.38 -9.88
CA LEU A 38 -3.41 -16.52 -8.99
C LEU A 38 -3.45 -16.08 -7.52
N THR A 39 -4.19 -16.83 -6.73
CA THR A 39 -4.12 -16.78 -5.27
C THR A 39 -3.56 -18.10 -4.75
N TRP A 40 -2.57 -18.01 -3.89
CA TRP A 40 -1.92 -19.13 -3.23
C TRP A 40 -2.15 -19.07 -1.71
N THR A 41 -2.70 -20.16 -1.16
CA THR A 41 -2.99 -20.29 0.27
C THR A 41 -2.25 -21.52 0.80
N PRO A 42 -0.93 -21.39 1.09
CA PRO A 42 -0.11 -22.52 1.53
C PRO A 42 -0.52 -23.07 2.88
N THR A 43 -1.00 -22.18 3.77
CA THR A 43 -1.47 -22.50 5.13
C THR A 43 -2.77 -21.78 5.40
N SER A 44 -3.44 -22.08 6.53
CA SER A 44 -4.61 -21.33 7.01
C SER A 44 -4.28 -19.89 7.46
N HIS A 45 -3.00 -19.56 7.58
CA HIS A 45 -2.52 -18.28 8.12
C HIS A 45 -1.94 -17.34 7.06
N LEU A 46 -1.65 -17.84 5.85
CA LEU A 46 -1.02 -17.06 4.78
C LEU A 46 -1.81 -17.16 3.49
N VAL A 47 -2.13 -16.01 2.93
CA VAL A 47 -2.71 -15.86 1.59
C VAL A 47 -1.79 -14.97 0.78
N VAL A 48 -1.42 -15.42 -0.42
CA VAL A 48 -0.62 -14.64 -1.37
C VAL A 48 -1.38 -14.51 -2.67
N VAL A 49 -1.64 -13.28 -3.08
CA VAL A 49 -2.26 -12.93 -4.35
C VAL A 49 -1.18 -12.44 -5.30
N MET A 50 -1.12 -12.98 -6.49
CA MET A 50 -0.14 -12.64 -7.52
C MET A 50 -0.88 -12.37 -8.83
N HIS A 51 -0.95 -11.12 -9.23
CA HIS A 51 -1.60 -10.68 -10.46
C HIS A 51 -0.56 -10.07 -11.41
N PRO A 52 0.07 -10.87 -12.28
CA PRO A 52 1.04 -10.37 -13.25
C PRO A 52 0.42 -9.43 -14.29
N GLY A 53 -0.88 -9.57 -14.57
CA GLY A 53 -1.65 -8.63 -15.37
C GLY A 53 -2.50 -7.75 -14.46
N ASN A 54 -1.91 -6.72 -13.85
CA ASN A 54 -2.62 -5.72 -13.05
C ASN A 54 -2.45 -4.34 -13.70
N TYR A 55 -3.56 -3.64 -13.92
CA TYR A 55 -3.54 -2.23 -14.32
C TYR A 55 -3.89 -1.37 -13.12
N ASN A 56 -3.00 -0.46 -12.76
CA ASN A 56 -3.19 0.54 -11.72
C ASN A 56 -3.61 1.85 -12.39
N PHE A 57 -4.90 2.17 -12.31
CA PHE A 57 -5.43 3.47 -12.71
C PHE A 57 -5.21 4.47 -11.58
N VAL A 58 -4.67 5.64 -11.93
CA VAL A 58 -4.54 6.74 -10.98
C VAL A 58 -5.36 7.92 -11.47
N PHE A 59 -6.28 8.38 -10.62
CA PHE A 59 -7.12 9.54 -10.87
C PHE A 59 -6.54 10.71 -10.10
N SER A 60 -6.24 11.80 -10.78
CA SER A 60 -5.75 13.04 -10.16
C SER A 60 -6.12 14.23 -10.99
N ASP A 61 -6.40 15.36 -10.36
CA ASP A 61 -6.74 16.62 -11.01
C ASP A 61 -5.48 17.48 -11.20
N GLY A 62 -5.34 18.09 -12.38
CA GLY A 62 -4.26 19.01 -12.73
C GLY A 62 -2.93 18.35 -13.14
N ASP A 63 -1.90 19.16 -13.28
CA ASP A 63 -0.52 18.70 -13.58
C ASP A 63 0.06 18.04 -12.33
N THR A 64 -0.07 16.73 -12.25
CA THR A 64 0.40 15.94 -11.12
C THR A 64 1.47 14.95 -11.52
N ALA A 65 2.21 14.45 -10.55
CA ALA A 65 3.22 13.39 -10.73
C ALA A 65 2.60 11.98 -10.88
N PHE A 66 1.27 11.89 -10.98
CA PHE A 66 0.56 10.63 -10.97
C PHE A 66 0.27 10.13 -12.38
N ASP A 67 0.71 8.90 -12.65
CA ASP A 67 0.45 8.17 -13.89
C ASP A 67 -0.11 6.77 -13.62
N SER A 68 -1.00 6.34 -14.50
CA SER A 68 -1.51 4.97 -14.54
C SER A 68 -0.50 4.04 -15.23
N SER A 69 -0.46 2.78 -14.84
CA SER A 69 0.53 1.84 -15.38
C SER A 69 0.05 0.40 -15.32
N LEU A 70 0.49 -0.38 -16.31
CA LEU A 70 0.42 -1.83 -16.30
C LEU A 70 1.60 -2.41 -15.49
N GLY A 71 1.33 -3.44 -14.68
CA GLY A 71 2.37 -4.05 -13.85
C GLY A 71 1.96 -5.36 -13.21
N THR A 72 2.76 -5.80 -12.24
CA THR A 72 2.45 -6.92 -11.36
C THR A 72 2.00 -6.40 -10.00
N LYS A 73 0.88 -6.91 -9.51
CA LYS A 73 0.42 -6.71 -8.12
C LYS A 73 0.67 -7.98 -7.32
N VAL A 74 1.32 -7.84 -6.17
CA VAL A 74 1.47 -8.90 -5.18
C VAL A 74 0.92 -8.41 -3.85
N VAL A 75 0.02 -9.20 -3.26
CA VAL A 75 -0.50 -8.96 -1.91
C VAL A 75 -0.27 -10.21 -1.08
N ALA A 76 0.32 -10.06 0.10
CA ALA A 76 0.50 -11.16 1.04
C ALA A 76 -0.10 -10.80 2.39
N ASP A 77 -1.06 -11.61 2.84
CA ASP A 77 -1.74 -11.47 4.11
C ASP A 77 -1.37 -12.63 5.03
N TYR A 78 -0.77 -12.32 6.14
CA TYR A 78 -0.48 -13.27 7.20
C TYR A 78 -1.24 -12.91 8.47
N THR A 79 -1.94 -13.89 9.05
CA THR A 79 -2.63 -13.72 10.33
C THR A 79 -2.45 -14.96 11.18
N ASN A 80 -1.96 -14.81 12.41
CA ASN A 80 -1.82 -15.91 13.34
C ASN A 80 -2.02 -15.47 14.80
N LYS A 81 -2.26 -16.43 15.68
CA LYS A 81 -2.37 -16.23 17.12
C LYS A 81 -1.51 -17.24 17.86
N TYR A 82 -0.72 -16.74 18.80
CA TYR A 82 0.15 -17.52 19.67
C TYR A 82 -0.22 -17.22 21.14
N GLY A 83 -1.10 -18.02 21.73
CA GLY A 83 -1.66 -17.73 23.04
C GLY A 83 -2.42 -16.38 23.06
N GLY A 84 -1.97 -15.45 23.90
CA GLY A 84 -2.53 -14.09 23.99
C GLY A 84 -2.05 -13.12 22.90
N LEU A 85 -1.01 -13.50 22.11
CA LEU A 85 -0.44 -12.65 21.05
C LEU A 85 -1.14 -12.91 19.72
N SER A 86 -1.68 -11.88 19.10
CA SER A 86 -2.15 -11.88 17.71
C SER A 86 -1.18 -11.12 16.82
N ILE A 87 -0.90 -11.68 15.65
CA ILE A 87 -0.03 -11.07 14.65
C ILE A 87 -0.79 -10.97 13.34
N LYS A 88 -0.78 -9.78 12.73
CA LYS A 88 -1.24 -9.57 11.36
C LYS A 88 -0.14 -8.87 10.59
N SER A 89 0.17 -9.34 9.39
CA SER A 89 1.11 -8.71 8.48
C SER A 89 0.49 -8.64 7.10
N ASN A 90 0.49 -7.45 6.51
CA ASN A 90 0.03 -7.22 5.15
C ASN A 90 1.15 -6.59 4.35
N LEU A 91 1.49 -7.20 3.22
CA LEU A 91 2.37 -6.66 2.20
C LEU A 91 1.56 -6.40 0.94
N SER A 92 1.62 -5.20 0.41
CA SER A 92 1.09 -4.84 -0.91
C SER A 92 2.22 -4.26 -1.74
N LEU A 93 2.50 -4.86 -2.88
CA LEU A 93 3.53 -4.44 -3.83
C LEU A 93 2.88 -4.26 -5.20
N PHE A 94 3.14 -3.14 -5.85
CA PHE A 94 2.89 -2.93 -7.28
C PHE A 94 4.21 -2.62 -7.97
N GLN A 95 4.55 -3.42 -8.97
CA GLN A 95 5.73 -3.23 -9.82
C GLN A 95 5.27 -2.89 -11.22
N SER A 96 5.48 -1.65 -11.65
CA SER A 96 5.20 -1.19 -13.02
C SER A 96 6.15 -1.87 -14.01
N TYR A 97 5.63 -2.22 -15.19
CA TYR A 97 6.42 -2.70 -16.32
C TYR A 97 6.95 -1.56 -17.19
N GLU A 98 6.37 -0.38 -17.08
CA GLU A 98 6.66 0.77 -17.95
C GLU A 98 7.76 1.64 -17.34
N ASN A 99 7.62 1.98 -16.05
CA ASN A 99 8.57 2.83 -15.35
C ASN A 99 8.66 2.42 -13.88
N GLY A 100 9.88 2.17 -13.38
CA GLY A 100 10.13 1.83 -11.97
C GLY A 100 9.68 2.90 -10.97
N ASP A 101 9.59 4.16 -11.40
CA ASP A 101 9.15 5.27 -10.57
C ASP A 101 7.64 5.25 -10.26
N LEU A 102 6.86 4.51 -11.07
CA LEU A 102 5.44 4.26 -10.85
C LEU A 102 5.18 3.07 -9.92
N SER A 103 6.23 2.36 -9.51
CA SER A 103 6.15 1.25 -8.58
C SER A 103 5.97 1.74 -7.14
N ASN A 104 5.23 0.96 -6.34
CA ASN A 104 5.02 1.27 -4.93
C ASN A 104 4.86 0.01 -4.09
N TRP A 105 5.10 0.14 -2.79
CA TRP A 105 4.81 -0.94 -1.86
C TRP A 105 4.48 -0.41 -0.47
N THR A 106 3.73 -1.21 0.28
CA THR A 106 3.37 -0.97 1.67
C THR A 106 3.47 -2.27 2.44
N LEU A 107 4.11 -2.22 3.61
CA LEU A 107 4.15 -3.31 4.57
C LEU A 107 3.59 -2.81 5.90
N THR A 108 2.55 -3.46 6.39
CA THR A 108 1.95 -3.17 7.70
C THR A 108 2.04 -4.39 8.58
N ASN A 109 2.54 -4.23 9.81
CA ASN A 109 2.57 -5.28 10.82
C ASN A 109 1.82 -4.80 12.06
N SER A 110 0.80 -5.55 12.45
CA SER A 110 -0.01 -5.27 13.65
C SER A 110 0.16 -6.40 14.65
N PHE A 111 0.44 -6.04 15.89
CA PHE A 111 0.58 -6.94 17.02
C PHE A 111 -0.47 -6.59 18.06
N GLY A 112 -1.20 -7.58 18.53
CA GLY A 112 -2.17 -7.42 19.59
C GLY A 112 -1.87 -8.41 20.73
N TYR A 113 -1.87 -7.96 21.97
CA TYR A 113 -1.67 -8.82 23.12
C TYR A 113 -2.77 -8.60 24.16
N THR A 114 -3.44 -9.70 24.54
CA THR A 114 -4.44 -9.66 25.62
C THR A 114 -3.73 -9.79 26.98
N ILE A 115 -3.79 -8.72 27.79
CA ILE A 115 -3.14 -8.66 29.09
C ILE A 115 -4.03 -9.30 30.17
N TRP A 116 -5.32 -8.96 30.17
CA TRP A 116 -6.30 -9.43 31.13
C TRP A 116 -7.69 -9.37 30.52
N LYS A 117 -8.70 -9.96 31.22
CA LYS A 117 -10.09 -10.04 30.75
C LYS A 117 -10.56 -8.72 30.13
N GLY A 118 -10.73 -8.73 28.80
CA GLY A 118 -11.19 -7.57 28.05
C GLY A 118 -10.15 -6.46 27.80
N ILE A 119 -8.94 -6.50 28.40
CA ILE A 119 -7.91 -5.49 28.17
C ILE A 119 -6.84 -6.03 27.22
N GLY A 120 -6.56 -5.29 26.17
CA GLY A 120 -5.54 -5.61 25.17
C GLY A 120 -4.66 -4.42 24.82
N LEU A 121 -3.40 -4.70 24.50
CA LEU A 121 -2.48 -3.76 23.89
C LEU A 121 -2.39 -4.03 22.40
N GLY A 122 -2.33 -2.97 21.60
CA GLY A 122 -2.08 -3.01 20.16
C GLY A 122 -0.84 -2.20 19.80
N PHE A 123 -0.03 -2.75 18.94
CA PHE A 123 1.08 -2.05 18.31
C PHE A 123 1.04 -2.30 16.79
N GLU A 124 1.15 -1.24 16.01
CA GLU A 124 1.24 -1.33 14.56
C GLU A 124 2.43 -0.54 14.06
N VAL A 125 3.13 -1.11 13.10
CA VAL A 125 4.20 -0.44 12.35
C VAL A 125 3.93 -0.60 10.86
N GLY A 126 3.96 0.53 10.14
CA GLY A 126 3.82 0.57 8.70
C GLY A 126 5.06 1.16 8.04
N LEU A 127 5.44 0.54 6.92
CA LEU A 127 6.51 0.96 6.02
C LEU A 127 5.91 1.17 4.65
N ARG A 128 6.23 2.27 4.00
CA ARG A 128 5.69 2.60 2.68
C ARG A 128 6.73 3.30 1.81
N ASN A 129 6.71 2.97 0.53
CA ASN A 129 7.45 3.69 -0.50
C ASN A 129 6.56 3.92 -1.71
N ASN A 130 6.41 5.19 -2.12
CA ASN A 130 5.67 5.60 -3.30
C ASN A 130 6.28 6.89 -3.84
N LYS A 131 7.04 6.79 -4.93
CA LYS A 131 7.73 7.93 -5.55
C LYS A 131 6.78 8.94 -6.16
N GLN A 132 5.64 8.52 -6.72
CA GLN A 132 4.64 9.44 -7.29
C GLN A 132 4.09 10.38 -6.22
N GLU A 133 3.73 9.84 -5.05
CA GLU A 133 3.28 10.67 -3.93
C GLU A 133 4.40 11.56 -3.39
N ALA A 134 5.64 11.06 -3.31
CA ALA A 134 6.78 11.87 -2.89
C ALA A 134 7.01 13.05 -3.84
N LEU A 135 6.96 12.82 -5.16
CA LEU A 135 7.10 13.87 -6.16
C LEU A 135 5.95 14.87 -6.09
N ASN A 136 4.70 14.41 -5.99
CA ASN A 136 3.55 15.30 -5.87
C ASN A 136 3.64 16.19 -4.62
N ASN A 137 4.08 15.64 -3.48
CA ASN A 137 4.30 16.41 -2.26
C ASN A 137 5.44 17.42 -2.43
N ALA A 138 6.52 17.05 -3.13
CA ALA A 138 7.61 17.97 -3.42
C ALA A 138 7.14 19.13 -4.32
N LEU A 139 6.36 18.85 -5.36
CA LEU A 139 5.80 19.87 -6.26
C LEU A 139 4.83 20.81 -5.54
N LYS A 140 3.95 20.30 -4.69
CA LYS A 140 3.01 21.12 -3.89
C LYS A 140 3.72 22.10 -2.94
N ASN A 141 4.89 21.71 -2.42
CA ASN A 141 5.67 22.51 -1.49
C ASN A 141 6.82 23.29 -2.18
N PHE A 142 6.89 23.26 -3.51
CA PHE A 142 7.94 23.90 -4.27
C PHE A 142 7.68 25.40 -4.37
N ASP A 143 8.50 26.18 -3.68
CA ASP A 143 8.46 27.65 -3.70
C ASP A 143 9.78 28.22 -4.26
N THR A 144 9.67 28.91 -5.40
CA THR A 144 10.80 29.58 -6.06
C THR A 144 11.03 30.99 -5.58
N SER A 145 10.13 31.55 -4.76
CA SER A 145 10.11 32.98 -4.41
C SER A 145 11.12 33.37 -3.34
N THR A 146 11.63 32.40 -2.57
CA THR A 146 12.40 32.68 -1.34
C THR A 146 13.89 32.41 -1.45
N VAL A 147 14.39 31.75 -2.52
CA VAL A 147 15.81 31.35 -2.65
C VAL A 147 16.38 31.75 -4.01
N LEU A 148 17.55 32.41 -4.00
CA LEU A 148 18.30 32.73 -5.21
C LEU A 148 19.71 32.11 -5.13
N PRO A 149 20.16 31.31 -6.14
CA PRO A 149 19.41 30.93 -7.35
C PRO A 149 18.23 29.99 -7.05
N ALA A 150 17.16 30.06 -7.87
CA ALA A 150 16.00 29.21 -7.70
C ALA A 150 16.42 27.73 -7.72
N PRO A 151 15.90 26.90 -6.79
CA PRO A 151 16.17 25.47 -6.78
C PRO A 151 15.62 24.79 -8.04
N PRO A 152 16.21 23.65 -8.49
CA PRO A 152 15.68 22.91 -9.64
C PRO A 152 14.28 22.38 -9.33
N THR A 153 13.38 22.42 -10.33
CA THR A 153 12.04 21.84 -10.21
C THR A 153 12.12 20.37 -9.79
N PRO A 154 11.31 19.92 -8.82
CA PRO A 154 11.27 18.53 -8.42
C PRO A 154 10.95 17.58 -9.58
N THR A 155 11.72 16.50 -9.70
CA THR A 155 11.55 15.41 -10.67
C THR A 155 11.79 14.08 -9.96
N PHE A 156 11.46 12.93 -10.57
CA PHE A 156 11.74 11.61 -10.00
C PHE A 156 13.24 11.37 -9.71
N ASP A 157 14.13 12.05 -10.41
CA ASP A 157 15.58 11.88 -10.25
C ASP A 157 16.16 12.70 -9.10
N ASN A 158 15.53 13.84 -8.76
CA ASN A 158 16.08 14.78 -7.75
C ASN A 158 15.27 14.87 -6.45
N ILE A 159 14.14 14.14 -6.33
CA ILE A 159 13.38 14.10 -5.09
C ILE A 159 14.01 13.15 -4.06
N ASP A 160 13.87 13.53 -2.81
CA ASP A 160 14.21 12.66 -1.69
C ASP A 160 13.06 11.66 -1.44
N ASN A 161 13.13 10.49 -2.10
CA ASN A 161 12.16 9.42 -1.92
C ASN A 161 12.52 8.57 -0.68
N LYS A 162 12.33 9.13 0.50
CA LYS A 162 12.55 8.41 1.75
C LYS A 162 11.46 7.37 1.99
N LEU A 163 11.88 6.28 2.61
CA LEU A 163 10.97 5.31 3.20
C LEU A 163 10.08 6.02 4.23
N GLN A 164 8.78 6.03 4.00
CA GLN A 164 7.80 6.55 4.96
C GLN A 164 7.52 5.47 6.00
N THR A 165 7.60 5.86 7.27
CA THR A 165 7.35 4.97 8.40
C THR A 165 6.32 5.59 9.34
N TYR A 166 5.43 4.76 9.87
CA TYR A 166 4.56 5.15 10.97
C TYR A 166 4.47 4.04 12.00
N TRP A 167 4.11 4.40 13.20
CA TRP A 167 3.79 3.45 14.25
C TRP A 167 2.61 3.96 15.07
N LEU A 168 1.80 3.04 15.53
CA LEU A 168 0.64 3.31 16.37
C LEU A 168 0.68 2.39 17.59
N PHE A 169 0.35 2.94 18.72
CA PHE A 169 0.15 2.19 19.96
C PHE A 169 -1.27 2.41 20.45
N GLY A 170 -1.95 1.35 20.83
CA GLY A 170 -3.35 1.39 21.25
C GLY A 170 -3.63 0.53 22.47
N LEU A 171 -4.59 0.96 23.28
CA LEU A 171 -5.24 0.18 24.32
C LEU A 171 -6.65 -0.17 23.88
N SER A 172 -7.05 -1.42 24.00
CA SER A 172 -8.41 -1.87 23.71
C SER A 172 -9.07 -2.44 24.95
N TYR A 173 -10.39 -2.24 25.04
CA TYR A 173 -11.21 -2.85 26.07
C TYR A 173 -12.45 -3.48 25.40
N ALA A 174 -12.65 -4.76 25.63
CA ALA A 174 -13.86 -5.48 25.18
C ALA A 174 -14.77 -5.72 26.40
N LEU A 175 -16.02 -5.23 26.30
CA LEU A 175 -17.09 -5.46 27.29
C LEU A 175 -17.65 -6.87 27.18
#